data_edc4ca5225d78646019456bb578ef664
#
_entry.id   edc4ca5225d78646019456bb578ef664
#
_cell.length_a   1.000
_cell.length_b   1.000
_cell.length_c   1.000
_cell.angle_alpha   90.00
_cell.angle_beta   90.00
_cell.angle_gamma   90.00
#
_symmetry.space_group_name_H-M   'P 1'
#
loop_
_entity.id
_entity.type
_entity.pdbx_description
1 polymer ?
#
loop_
_entity_poly.entity_id
_entity_poly.type
_entity_poly.pdbx_seq_one_letter_code
_entity_poly.pdbx_strand_id
1 'polypeptide(L)'
;MVISCQKRPDLLQQTGILHGGVIGGLCEATAGYAIQTMMPEGKDLVGVEYKISLMRALSADTVLAVGKVIKMGKQLVVADVEAYNKGSDKIAAKMIFTGMLIDK
;
A
#
# COMPACT_ATOMS: atom_id res chain seq x y z
N MET A 1 4.91 7.00 -5.77
CA MET A 1 5.50 5.65 -5.58
C MET A 1 4.56 4.61 -6.18
N VAL A 2 5.08 3.81 -7.06
CA VAL A 2 4.32 2.72 -7.68
C VAL A 2 5.08 1.41 -7.43
N ILE A 3 4.38 0.42 -6.90
CA ILE A 3 4.95 -0.91 -6.68
C ILE A 3 4.07 -1.91 -7.42
N SER A 4 4.70 -2.83 -8.15
CA SER A 4 3.99 -3.90 -8.83
C SER A 4 4.12 -5.21 -8.06
N CYS A 5 3.09 -6.04 -8.16
CA CYS A 5 3.09 -7.38 -7.60
C CYS A 5 2.65 -8.36 -8.69
N GLN A 6 3.47 -9.39 -8.91
CA GLN A 6 3.15 -10.45 -9.86
C GLN A 6 2.25 -11.48 -9.18
N LYS A 7 1.22 -11.92 -9.88
CA LYS A 7 0.35 -12.96 -9.39
C LYS A 7 1.12 -14.29 -9.29
N ARG A 8 1.04 -14.93 -8.13
CA ARG A 8 1.63 -16.26 -7.88
C ARG A 8 0.60 -17.12 -7.17
N PRO A 9 0.60 -18.46 -7.41
CA PRO A 9 -0.39 -19.34 -6.78
C PRO A 9 -0.43 -19.25 -5.25
N ASP A 10 0.73 -19.05 -4.60
CA ASP A 10 0.83 -18.98 -3.14
C ASP A 10 0.25 -17.68 -2.55
N LEU A 11 -0.11 -16.70 -3.39
CA LEU A 11 -0.70 -15.44 -2.96
C LEU A 11 -2.21 -15.39 -3.19
N LEU A 12 -2.80 -16.44 -3.73
CA LEU A 12 -4.18 -16.45 -4.20
C LEU A 12 -5.11 -17.10 -3.19
N GLN A 13 -6.35 -16.63 -3.18
CA GLN A 13 -7.46 -17.35 -2.56
C GLN A 13 -7.89 -18.50 -3.46
N GLN A 14 -8.81 -19.32 -2.95
CA GLN A 14 -9.37 -20.47 -3.69
C GLN A 14 -10.01 -20.07 -5.02
N THR A 15 -10.50 -18.84 -5.11
CA THR A 15 -11.18 -18.32 -6.31
C THR A 15 -10.21 -17.74 -7.35
N GLY A 16 -8.91 -17.80 -7.12
CA GLY A 16 -7.91 -17.32 -8.09
C GLY A 16 -7.61 -15.84 -8.04
N ILE A 17 -8.10 -15.13 -7.01
CA ILE A 17 -7.80 -13.71 -6.79
C ILE A 17 -6.80 -13.56 -5.65
N LEU A 18 -6.10 -12.43 -5.59
CA LEU A 18 -5.16 -12.17 -4.51
C LEU A 18 -5.88 -12.15 -3.16
N HIS A 19 -5.24 -12.76 -2.17
CA HIS A 19 -5.76 -12.77 -0.81
C HIS A 19 -5.76 -11.35 -0.22
N GLY A 20 -6.80 -11.00 0.54
CA GLY A 20 -6.93 -9.67 1.16
C GLY A 20 -5.74 -9.30 2.03
N GLY A 21 -5.15 -10.27 2.75
CA GLY A 21 -3.95 -10.03 3.55
C GLY A 21 -2.74 -9.67 2.70
N VAL A 22 -2.63 -10.26 1.50
CA VAL A 22 -1.55 -9.92 0.56
C VAL A 22 -1.74 -8.50 0.04
N ILE A 23 -2.96 -8.13 -0.30
CA ILE A 23 -3.28 -6.78 -0.77
C ILE A 23 -2.96 -5.75 0.32
N GLY A 24 -3.33 -6.05 1.57
CA GLY A 24 -3.00 -5.19 2.71
C GLY A 24 -1.49 -5.00 2.88
N GLY A 25 -0.73 -6.09 2.80
CA GLY A 25 0.73 -6.04 2.88
C GLY A 25 1.36 -5.23 1.75
N LEU A 26 0.87 -5.42 0.53
CA LEU A 26 1.34 -4.66 -0.64
C LEU A 26 1.09 -3.16 -0.47
N CYS A 27 -0.11 -2.79 -0.05
CA CYS A 27 -0.47 -1.39 0.12
C CYS A 27 0.29 -0.76 1.30
N GLU A 28 0.48 -1.50 2.39
CA GLU A 28 1.26 -1.01 3.54
C GLU A 28 2.71 -0.76 3.13
N ALA A 29 3.32 -1.70 2.42
CA ALA A 29 4.69 -1.52 1.94
C ALA A 29 4.80 -0.31 1.01
N THR A 30 3.81 -0.12 0.13
CA THR A 30 3.80 1.01 -0.79
C THR A 30 3.71 2.34 -0.03
N ALA A 31 2.86 2.40 0.99
CA ALA A 31 2.74 3.58 1.85
C ALA A 31 4.08 3.87 2.54
N GLY A 32 4.70 2.83 3.12
CA GLY A 32 5.97 2.97 3.80
C GLY A 32 7.08 3.51 2.90
N TYR A 33 7.20 2.96 1.70
CA TYR A 33 8.21 3.43 0.74
C TYR A 33 7.92 4.86 0.26
N ALA A 34 6.65 5.20 0.02
CA ALA A 34 6.29 6.57 -0.35
C ALA A 34 6.72 7.57 0.74
N ILE A 35 6.46 7.23 2.00
CA ILE A 35 6.83 8.07 3.14
C ILE A 35 8.35 8.19 3.24
N GLN A 36 9.07 7.07 3.08
CA GLN A 36 10.53 7.05 3.18
C GLN A 36 11.20 7.99 2.18
N THR A 37 10.61 8.21 1.01
CA THR A 37 11.17 9.14 0.02
C THR A 37 11.17 10.59 0.52
N MET A 38 10.38 10.91 1.55
CA MET A 38 10.21 12.26 2.07
C MET A 38 10.69 12.40 3.51
N MET A 39 11.15 11.32 4.14
CA MET A 39 11.55 11.35 5.54
C MET A 39 12.84 12.16 5.74
N PRO A 40 12.91 12.98 6.83
CA PRO A 40 14.16 13.62 7.21
C PRO A 40 15.18 12.58 7.66
N GLU A 41 16.46 12.93 7.50
CA GLU A 41 17.56 12.12 8.05
C GLU A 41 17.42 11.93 9.56
N GLY A 42 17.85 10.78 10.04
CA GLY A 42 17.82 10.47 11.47
C GLY A 42 16.47 9.99 11.99
N LYS A 43 15.49 9.86 11.11
CA LYS A 43 14.16 9.36 11.47
C LYS A 43 13.92 7.96 10.94
N ASP A 44 13.06 7.26 11.64
CA ASP A 44 12.55 5.96 11.22
C ASP A 44 11.02 6.01 11.24
N LEU A 45 10.38 5.06 10.58
CA LEU A 45 8.93 5.02 10.44
C LEU A 45 8.36 3.82 11.16
N VAL A 46 7.35 4.04 11.99
CA VAL A 46 6.57 2.98 12.62
C VAL A 46 5.13 3.11 12.17
N GLY A 47 4.52 2.01 11.73
CA GLY A 47 3.11 1.99 11.39
C GLY A 47 2.25 2.08 12.66
N VAL A 48 1.25 2.94 12.62
CA VAL A 48 0.29 3.10 13.72
C VAL A 48 -0.97 2.33 13.41
N GLU A 49 -1.55 2.57 12.25
CA GLU A 49 -2.76 1.88 11.81
C GLU A 49 -2.95 2.06 10.32
N TYR A 50 -3.80 1.23 9.75
CA TYR A 50 -4.35 1.52 8.43
C TYR A 50 -5.76 0.97 8.32
N LYS A 51 -6.52 1.59 7.43
CA LYS A 51 -7.82 1.09 7.01
C LYS A 51 -7.72 0.77 5.53
N ILE A 52 -8.17 -0.41 5.14
CA ILE A 52 -8.22 -0.81 3.74
C ILE A 52 -9.65 -1.18 3.35
N SER A 53 -10.06 -0.71 2.18
CA SER A 53 -11.32 -1.11 1.55
C SER A 53 -11.01 -1.95 0.33
N LEU A 54 -11.56 -3.16 0.31
CA LEU A 54 -11.37 -4.11 -0.80
C LEU A 54 -12.64 -4.06 -1.64
N MET A 55 -12.55 -3.45 -2.83
CA MET A 55 -13.74 -3.11 -3.62
C MET A 55 -13.89 -3.96 -4.88
N ARG A 56 -12.80 -4.45 -5.45
CA ARG A 56 -12.79 -5.26 -6.67
C ARG A 56 -11.78 -6.37 -6.55
N ALA A 57 -12.00 -7.46 -7.26
CA ALA A 57 -11.05 -8.56 -7.30
C ALA A 57 -9.75 -8.14 -7.98
N LEU A 58 -8.62 -8.43 -7.35
CA LEU A 58 -7.29 -8.25 -7.94
C LEU A 58 -6.86 -9.58 -8.52
N SER A 59 -7.12 -9.76 -9.81
CA SER A 59 -6.96 -11.04 -10.52
C SER A 59 -6.03 -10.97 -11.72
N ALA A 60 -5.57 -9.79 -12.11
CA ALA A 60 -4.64 -9.65 -13.23
C ALA A 60 -3.29 -10.27 -12.90
N ASP A 61 -2.53 -10.63 -13.93
CA ASP A 61 -1.19 -11.19 -13.74
C ASP A 61 -0.26 -10.22 -13.01
N THR A 62 -0.48 -8.93 -13.19
CA THR A 62 0.24 -7.89 -12.47
C THR A 62 -0.75 -6.94 -11.82
N VAL A 63 -0.51 -6.66 -10.55
CA VAL A 63 -1.27 -5.70 -9.76
C VAL A 63 -0.37 -4.53 -9.43
N LEU A 64 -0.89 -3.32 -9.50
CA LEU A 64 -0.16 -2.09 -9.19
C LEU A 64 -0.71 -1.45 -7.94
N ALA A 65 0.18 -1.00 -7.05
CA ALA A 65 -0.17 -0.18 -5.91
C ALA A 65 0.49 1.18 -6.07
N VAL A 66 -0.30 2.24 -5.96
CA VAL A 66 0.14 3.62 -6.14
C VAL A 66 0.00 4.34 -4.82
N GLY A 67 1.12 4.76 -4.24
CA GLY A 67 1.18 5.42 -2.95
C GLY A 67 1.47 6.90 -3.07
N LYS A 68 0.80 7.68 -2.24
CA LYS A 68 0.94 9.13 -2.20
C LYS A 68 0.91 9.61 -0.76
N VAL A 69 1.89 10.40 -0.37
CA VAL A 69 1.89 11.01 0.97
C VAL A 69 0.89 12.16 0.98
N ILE A 70 -0.07 12.10 1.91
CA ILE A 70 -1.07 13.15 2.08
C ILE A 70 -0.57 14.20 3.05
N LYS A 71 0.09 13.76 4.12
CA LYS A 71 0.59 14.67 5.16
C LYS A 71 1.91 14.15 5.72
N MET A 72 2.91 15.00 5.72
CA MET A 72 4.18 14.76 6.40
C MET A 72 4.28 15.72 7.58
N GLY A 73 3.76 15.30 8.74
CA GLY A 73 3.88 16.07 9.96
C GLY A 73 5.22 15.85 10.65
N LYS A 74 5.43 16.51 11.80
CA LYS A 74 6.65 16.31 12.59
C LYS A 74 6.73 14.89 13.16
N GLN A 75 5.60 14.34 13.56
CA GLN A 75 5.50 12.98 14.10
C GLN A 75 4.55 12.12 13.28
N LEU A 76 3.35 12.60 12.99
CA LEU A 76 2.35 11.82 12.28
C LEU A 76 2.46 12.03 10.77
N VAL A 77 2.42 10.93 10.05
CA VAL A 77 2.46 10.90 8.59
C VAL A 77 1.26 10.13 8.10
N VAL A 78 0.60 10.63 7.08
CA VAL A 78 -0.55 9.95 6.46
C VAL A 78 -0.27 9.75 4.98
N ALA A 79 -0.50 8.54 4.51
CA ALA A 79 -0.37 8.18 3.10
C ALA A 79 -1.63 7.50 2.59
N ASP A 80 -1.89 7.68 1.31
CA ASP A 80 -2.99 7.13 0.57
C ASP A 80 -2.42 6.13 -0.44
N VAL A 81 -3.00 4.95 -0.53
CA VAL A 81 -2.59 3.94 -1.50
C VAL A 81 -3.81 3.43 -2.24
N GLU A 82 -3.69 3.35 -3.56
CA GLU A 82 -4.72 2.75 -4.42
C GLU A 82 -4.11 1.57 -5.16
N ALA A 83 -4.84 0.46 -5.22
CA ALA A 83 -4.40 -0.73 -5.94
C ALA A 83 -5.30 -0.99 -7.13
N TYR A 84 -4.66 -1.41 -8.23
CA TYR A 84 -5.32 -1.61 -9.51
C TYR A 84 -4.86 -2.93 -10.14
N ASN A 85 -5.75 -3.56 -10.91
CA ASN A 85 -5.30 -4.51 -11.91
C ASN A 85 -4.59 -3.74 -13.02
N LYS A 86 -3.42 -4.21 -13.44
CA LYS A 86 -2.70 -3.54 -14.53
C LYS A 86 -3.57 -3.51 -15.79
N GLY A 87 -3.66 -2.34 -16.40
CA GLY A 87 -4.50 -2.10 -17.58
C GLY A 87 -5.90 -1.61 -17.24
N SER A 88 -6.28 -1.55 -15.96
CA SER A 88 -7.56 -1.02 -15.51
C SER A 88 -7.37 0.34 -14.84
N ASP A 89 -8.31 1.24 -15.03
CA ASP A 89 -8.32 2.54 -14.35
C ASP A 89 -9.25 2.53 -13.12
N LYS A 90 -9.84 1.37 -12.80
CA LYS A 90 -10.77 1.25 -11.67
C LYS A 90 -10.03 0.84 -10.42
N ILE A 91 -10.23 1.60 -9.34
CA ILE A 91 -9.62 1.31 -8.04
C ILE A 91 -10.18 0.00 -7.50
N ALA A 92 -9.31 -0.97 -7.25
CA ALA A 92 -9.70 -2.26 -6.69
C ALA A 92 -9.59 -2.29 -5.16
N ALA A 93 -8.61 -1.56 -4.61
CA ALA A 93 -8.47 -1.41 -3.17
C ALA A 93 -7.97 -0.01 -2.84
N LYS A 94 -8.37 0.48 -1.68
CA LYS A 94 -7.98 1.81 -1.19
C LYS A 94 -7.53 1.68 0.25
N MET A 95 -6.35 2.21 0.56
CA MET A 95 -5.82 2.23 1.92
C MET A 95 -5.53 3.66 2.37
N ILE A 96 -5.87 3.96 3.62
CA ILE A 96 -5.35 5.12 4.31
C ILE A 96 -4.44 4.60 5.43
N PHE A 97 -3.18 4.98 5.37
CA PHE A 97 -2.14 4.54 6.29
C PHE A 97 -1.70 5.72 7.16
N THR A 98 -1.60 5.46 8.46
CA THR A 98 -1.04 6.42 9.42
C THR A 98 0.23 5.82 10.01
N GLY A 99 1.31 6.58 9.98
CA GLY A 99 2.57 6.21 10.59
C GLY A 99 3.06 7.28 11.53
N MET A 100 4.08 6.93 12.30
CA MET A 100 4.73 7.84 13.23
C MET A 100 6.23 7.86 12.93
N LEU A 101 6.80 9.05 12.88
CA LEU A 101 8.24 9.21 12.77
C LEU A 101 8.85 9.16 14.16
N ILE A 102 9.87 8.33 14.32
CA ILE A 102 10.63 8.20 15.56
C ILE A 102 12.09 8.46 15.28
N ASP A 103 12.86 8.75 16.30
CA ASP A 103 14.31 8.89 16.16
C ASP A 103 14.94 7.51 15.98
N LYS A 104 15.91 7.47 15.09
CA LYS A 104 16.70 6.26 14.89
C LYS A 104 17.54 5.94 16.10
#